data_3383a2f3713811bf3e121990a4f87c97
#
_entry.id   3383a2f3713811bf3e121990a4f87c97
#
_cell.length_a   1.000
_cell.length_b   1.000
_cell.length_c   1.000
_cell.angle_alpha   90.00
_cell.angle_beta   90.00
_cell.angle_gamma   90.00
#
_symmetry.space_group_name_H-M   'P 1'
#
loop_
_entity.id
_entity.type
_entity.pdbx_description
1 polymer ?
#
loop_
_entity_poly.entity_id
_entity_poly.type
_entity_poly.pdbx_seq_one_letter_code
_entity_poly.pdbx_strand_id
1 'polypeptide(L)'
;MRIYAQADEEKVRVLAAVREWQRSGFLDTSQAAQIANELRIDLRRTNFFLRALLFLFTSIVVAASVSLVITVFGVDEKTSEAAVCVIAAILCVGAVEFLIKNFRFYRFGVEEAVSIAAVVLFSLATAFVMSGFDGELVAPLAIGALGTLFIYIRYGYLYAAIASIVCAAAIPFPTHWPAEGKRLIAALVCAFLFIIVRRARLQSTDEFRRDDYGLIQASAWAGLYLSLNLQISFIRYYEPSLFYWVTYAMIWIVPVVGLWLSVQSKDRPLLNVSLLAALVTLATNKPYLHLMRQPSDPILFGLVLIVSAVLIKRWLGGGPDAQRAGFTAARLLARDRQALAIVSTASAALQPAMSPSPAAAPKPNFDGGRSGGGGATGSF
;
A
#
# COMPACT_ATOMS: atom_id res chain seq x y z
N MET A 1 3.77 23.38 3.37
CA MET A 1 4.49 23.64 2.12
C MET A 1 5.47 22.50 1.87
N ARG A 2 5.43 21.83 0.69
CA ARG A 2 6.35 20.74 0.35
C ARG A 2 7.79 21.26 0.27
N ILE A 3 8.75 20.42 0.68
CA ILE A 3 10.17 20.77 0.65
C ILE A 3 10.75 20.69 -0.77
N TYR A 4 10.22 19.75 -1.58
CA TYR A 4 10.61 19.59 -2.98
C TYR A 4 9.86 20.60 -3.86
N ALA A 5 10.56 21.16 -4.85
CA ALA A 5 9.93 22.01 -5.86
C ALA A 5 8.96 21.15 -6.69
N GLN A 6 7.74 21.66 -6.91
CA GLN A 6 6.72 20.95 -7.67
C GLN A 6 7.21 20.58 -9.08
N ALA A 7 7.94 21.49 -9.72
CA ALA A 7 8.51 21.25 -11.05
C ALA A 7 9.48 20.04 -11.08
N ASP A 8 10.27 19.83 -10.03
CA ASP A 8 11.20 18.70 -9.97
C ASP A 8 10.45 17.39 -9.73
N GLU A 9 9.40 17.40 -8.90
CA GLU A 9 8.53 16.22 -8.72
C GLU A 9 7.81 15.84 -10.02
N GLU A 10 7.30 16.84 -10.77
CA GLU A 10 6.65 16.62 -12.07
C GLU A 10 7.63 16.00 -13.07
N LYS A 11 8.85 16.56 -13.20
CA LYS A 11 9.89 15.99 -14.07
C LYS A 11 10.20 14.53 -13.74
N VAL A 12 10.29 14.20 -12.43
CA VAL A 12 10.51 12.81 -11.98
C VAL A 12 9.40 11.88 -12.45
N ARG A 13 8.15 12.33 -12.34
CA ARG A 13 6.96 11.56 -12.72
C ARG A 13 6.86 11.40 -14.23
N VAL A 14 7.13 12.48 -14.99
CA VAL A 14 7.19 12.44 -16.45
C VAL A 14 8.25 11.43 -16.92
N LEU A 15 9.46 11.44 -16.34
CA LEU A 15 10.49 10.47 -16.68
C LEU A 15 10.08 9.02 -16.34
N ALA A 16 9.31 8.82 -15.29
CA ALA A 16 8.76 7.49 -14.99
C ALA A 16 7.73 7.05 -16.05
N ALA A 17 6.86 7.97 -16.50
CA ALA A 17 5.91 7.72 -17.57
C ALA A 17 6.60 7.46 -18.92
N VAL A 18 7.64 8.22 -19.26
CA VAL A 18 8.46 8.02 -20.49
C VAL A 18 9.07 6.60 -20.52
N ARG A 19 9.61 6.13 -19.39
CA ARG A 19 10.13 4.75 -19.29
C ARG A 19 9.05 3.70 -19.48
N GLU A 20 7.84 3.95 -18.97
CA GLU A 20 6.70 3.05 -19.14
C GLU A 20 6.23 3.04 -20.60
N TRP A 21 6.16 4.19 -21.26
CA TRP A 21 5.83 4.30 -22.67
C TRP A 21 6.87 3.63 -23.57
N GLN A 22 8.15 3.77 -23.26
CA GLN A 22 9.23 3.05 -23.95
C GLN A 22 9.07 1.52 -23.80
N ARG A 23 8.82 1.02 -22.57
CA ARG A 23 8.59 -0.42 -22.33
C ARG A 23 7.35 -0.95 -23.03
N SER A 24 6.35 -0.11 -23.22
CA SER A 24 5.09 -0.45 -23.90
C SER A 24 5.19 -0.31 -25.42
N GLY A 25 6.32 0.18 -25.95
CA GLY A 25 6.54 0.36 -27.38
C GLY A 25 5.92 1.61 -27.98
N PHE A 26 5.41 2.55 -27.16
CA PHE A 26 4.88 3.82 -27.62
C PHE A 26 5.97 4.84 -27.98
N LEU A 27 7.14 4.73 -27.36
CA LEU A 27 8.30 5.57 -27.64
C LEU A 27 9.48 4.71 -28.04
N ASP A 28 10.20 5.19 -29.05
CA ASP A 28 11.50 4.62 -29.42
C ASP A 28 12.59 5.02 -28.41
N THR A 29 13.69 4.25 -28.38
CA THR A 29 14.82 4.48 -27.46
C THR A 29 15.44 5.85 -27.66
N SER A 30 15.52 6.34 -28.89
CA SER A 30 16.06 7.65 -29.24
C SER A 30 15.16 8.78 -28.71
N GLN A 31 13.84 8.68 -28.89
CA GLN A 31 12.87 9.64 -28.39
C GLN A 31 12.86 9.70 -26.86
N ALA A 32 12.89 8.54 -26.19
CA ALA A 32 12.96 8.46 -24.74
C ALA A 32 14.24 9.10 -24.18
N ALA A 33 15.39 8.89 -24.86
CA ALA A 33 16.66 9.49 -24.47
C ALA A 33 16.65 11.02 -24.67
N GLN A 34 16.06 11.52 -25.75
CA GLN A 34 15.94 12.96 -26.01
C GLN A 34 15.12 13.62 -24.91
N ILE A 35 13.92 13.11 -24.58
CA ILE A 35 13.06 13.62 -23.50
C ILE A 35 13.80 13.58 -22.15
N ALA A 36 14.53 12.48 -21.86
CA ALA A 36 15.30 12.35 -20.64
C ALA A 36 16.43 13.39 -20.53
N ASN A 37 17.06 13.76 -21.63
CA ASN A 37 18.09 14.81 -21.68
C ASN A 37 17.52 16.20 -21.49
N GLU A 38 16.32 16.49 -22.04
CA GLU A 38 15.64 17.77 -21.85
C GLU A 38 15.16 17.96 -20.41
N LEU A 39 14.72 16.85 -19.77
CA LEU A 39 14.22 16.84 -18.40
C LEU A 39 15.33 16.58 -17.37
N ARG A 40 16.48 17.27 -17.47
CA ARG A 40 17.55 17.10 -16.47
C ARG A 40 17.05 17.38 -15.07
N ILE A 41 17.28 16.42 -14.16
CA ILE A 41 16.89 16.47 -12.76
C ILE A 41 18.14 16.39 -11.90
N ASP A 42 18.31 17.38 -11.02
CA ASP A 42 19.41 17.44 -10.07
C ASP A 42 19.04 16.81 -8.71
N LEU A 43 18.18 15.79 -8.72
CA LEU A 43 17.81 15.03 -7.52
C LEU A 43 18.51 13.68 -7.52
N ARG A 44 19.19 13.37 -6.41
CA ARG A 44 19.85 12.08 -6.21
C ARG A 44 18.82 11.02 -5.84
N ARG A 45 18.72 9.99 -6.66
CA ARG A 45 17.78 8.86 -6.49
C ARG A 45 18.51 7.55 -6.58
N THR A 46 17.98 6.56 -5.87
CA THR A 46 18.48 5.19 -5.93
C THR A 46 17.46 4.24 -6.57
N ASN A 47 17.89 3.06 -6.96
CA ASN A 47 16.98 1.99 -7.35
C ASN A 47 16.24 1.45 -6.11
N PHE A 48 15.15 0.71 -6.33
CA PHE A 48 14.29 0.20 -5.25
C PHE A 48 15.07 -0.66 -4.25
N PHE A 49 15.94 -1.54 -4.72
CA PHE A 49 16.71 -2.44 -3.86
C PHE A 49 17.67 -1.67 -2.93
N LEU A 50 18.47 -0.78 -3.51
CA LEU A 50 19.43 0.03 -2.75
C LEU A 50 18.70 0.98 -1.78
N ARG A 51 17.56 1.55 -2.19
CA ARG A 51 16.70 2.37 -1.32
C ARG A 51 16.22 1.58 -0.11
N ALA A 52 15.72 0.34 -0.32
CA ALA A 52 15.25 -0.50 0.78
C ALA A 52 16.40 -0.90 1.73
N LEU A 53 17.58 -1.22 1.17
CA LEU A 53 18.77 -1.54 1.96
C LEU A 53 19.25 -0.34 2.79
N LEU A 54 19.34 0.84 2.19
CA LEU A 54 19.73 2.08 2.87
C LEU A 54 18.72 2.46 3.94
N PHE A 55 17.43 2.30 3.66
CA PHE A 55 16.37 2.52 4.64
C PHE A 55 16.55 1.61 5.86
N LEU A 56 16.70 0.31 5.64
CA LEU A 56 16.87 -0.67 6.72
C LEU A 56 18.13 -0.40 7.52
N PHE A 57 19.27 -0.21 6.85
CA PHE A 57 20.54 0.09 7.50
C PHE A 57 20.47 1.36 8.35
N THR A 58 19.93 2.45 7.80
CA THR A 58 19.78 3.70 8.53
C THR A 58 18.85 3.56 9.73
N SER A 59 17.75 2.81 9.59
CA SER A 59 16.84 2.54 10.70
C SER A 59 17.55 1.79 11.84
N ILE A 60 18.37 0.78 11.52
CA ILE A 60 19.18 0.04 12.51
C ILE A 60 20.19 0.98 13.19
N VAL A 61 20.89 1.81 12.40
CA VAL A 61 21.89 2.75 12.95
C VAL A 61 21.23 3.74 13.92
N VAL A 62 20.09 4.33 13.55
CA VAL A 62 19.37 5.26 14.45
C VAL A 62 18.92 4.54 15.73
N ALA A 63 18.31 3.36 15.60
CA ALA A 63 17.86 2.59 16.76
C ALA A 63 19.03 2.22 17.68
N ALA A 64 20.13 1.72 17.11
CA ALA A 64 21.34 1.36 17.86
C ALA A 64 21.97 2.59 18.55
N SER A 65 22.00 3.75 17.88
CA SER A 65 22.54 4.98 18.45
C SER A 65 21.74 5.46 19.66
N VAL A 66 20.41 5.44 19.56
CA VAL A 66 19.53 5.83 20.69
C VAL A 66 19.66 4.84 21.83
N SER A 67 19.65 3.54 21.56
CA SER A 67 19.84 2.50 22.57
C SER A 67 21.21 2.60 23.27
N LEU A 68 22.26 2.91 22.51
CA LEU A 68 23.61 3.10 23.06
C LEU A 68 23.65 4.30 24.02
N VAL A 69 23.02 5.42 23.65
CA VAL A 69 22.93 6.61 24.52
C VAL A 69 22.23 6.25 25.83
N ILE A 70 21.08 5.59 25.77
CA ILE A 70 20.32 5.17 26.95
C ILE A 70 21.20 4.27 27.86
N THR A 71 21.90 3.29 27.26
CA THR A 71 22.72 2.33 28.02
C THR A 71 23.97 2.97 28.64
N VAL A 72 24.71 3.78 27.87
CA VAL A 72 25.98 4.38 28.32
C VAL A 72 25.75 5.42 29.41
N PHE A 73 24.65 6.18 29.32
CA PHE A 73 24.35 7.20 30.33
C PHE A 73 23.53 6.64 31.51
N GLY A 74 23.25 5.32 31.55
CA GLY A 74 22.51 4.68 32.63
C GLY A 74 21.13 5.31 32.87
N VAL A 75 20.41 5.56 31.75
CA VAL A 75 19.10 6.20 31.82
C VAL A 75 18.06 5.14 32.16
N ASP A 76 17.73 5.01 33.47
CA ASP A 76 16.79 3.97 33.94
C ASP A 76 15.40 4.52 34.25
N GLU A 77 15.22 5.84 34.26
CA GLU A 77 13.93 6.47 34.52
C GLU A 77 13.18 6.75 33.20
N LYS A 78 11.91 6.37 33.15
CA LYS A 78 11.04 6.53 31.94
C LYS A 78 10.94 7.98 31.43
N THR A 79 10.95 8.95 32.35
CA THR A 79 10.98 10.37 32.02
C THR A 79 12.28 10.78 31.32
N SER A 80 13.39 10.26 31.76
CA SER A 80 14.71 10.50 31.16
C SER A 80 14.84 9.77 29.79
N GLU A 81 14.34 8.54 29.68
CA GLU A 81 14.24 7.82 28.38
C GLU A 81 13.38 8.60 27.39
N ALA A 82 12.23 9.13 27.84
CA ALA A 82 11.39 9.99 27.02
C ALA A 82 12.13 11.23 26.53
N ALA A 83 12.88 11.90 27.41
CA ALA A 83 13.68 13.08 27.04
C ALA A 83 14.74 12.75 25.98
N VAL A 84 15.46 11.62 26.11
CA VAL A 84 16.42 11.15 25.10
C VAL A 84 15.73 10.93 23.77
N CYS A 85 14.56 10.27 23.75
CA CYS A 85 13.79 10.02 22.55
C CYS A 85 13.34 11.34 21.87
N VAL A 86 12.88 12.35 22.65
CA VAL A 86 12.49 13.67 22.09
C VAL A 86 13.69 14.37 21.47
N ILE A 87 14.83 14.41 22.15
CA ILE A 87 16.06 15.04 21.64
C ILE A 87 16.48 14.34 20.34
N ALA A 88 16.54 13.01 20.34
CA ALA A 88 16.89 12.23 19.15
C ALA A 88 15.89 12.47 17.98
N ALA A 89 14.59 12.58 18.28
CA ALA A 89 13.57 12.88 17.28
C ALA A 89 13.79 14.27 16.65
N ILE A 90 14.08 15.30 17.45
CA ILE A 90 14.38 16.65 16.96
C ILE A 90 15.64 16.64 16.09
N LEU A 91 16.69 15.93 16.51
CA LEU A 91 17.91 15.77 15.71
C LEU A 91 17.62 15.07 14.38
N CYS A 92 16.78 14.02 14.38
CA CYS A 92 16.34 13.35 13.15
C CYS A 92 15.59 14.31 12.21
N VAL A 93 14.66 15.15 12.71
CA VAL A 93 13.98 16.16 11.88
C VAL A 93 14.99 17.13 11.26
N GLY A 94 15.94 17.64 12.04
CA GLY A 94 17.02 18.50 11.52
C GLY A 94 17.88 17.80 10.47
N ALA A 95 18.23 16.54 10.71
CA ALA A 95 19.01 15.73 9.77
C ALA A 95 18.28 15.52 8.44
N VAL A 96 16.98 15.24 8.45
CA VAL A 96 16.17 15.10 7.21
C VAL A 96 16.20 16.38 6.39
N GLU A 97 15.93 17.54 7.03
CA GLU A 97 15.95 18.84 6.34
C GLU A 97 17.33 19.14 5.75
N PHE A 98 18.41 18.81 6.51
CA PHE A 98 19.78 18.97 6.06
C PHE A 98 20.11 18.06 4.85
N LEU A 99 19.76 16.79 4.92
CA LEU A 99 19.99 15.81 3.85
C LEU A 99 19.27 16.22 2.56
N ILE A 100 18.01 16.64 2.66
CA ILE A 100 17.24 17.04 1.48
C ILE A 100 17.78 18.33 0.88
N LYS A 101 18.10 19.36 1.71
CA LYS A 101 18.55 20.67 1.21
C LYS A 101 19.96 20.64 0.62
N ASN A 102 20.90 19.98 1.30
CA ASN A 102 22.31 19.99 0.91
C ASN A 102 22.67 18.88 -0.07
N PHE A 103 22.15 17.67 0.12
CA PHE A 103 22.47 16.53 -0.73
C PHE A 103 21.43 16.26 -1.82
N ARG A 104 20.29 16.98 -1.81
CA ARG A 104 19.19 16.84 -2.77
C ARG A 104 18.67 15.40 -2.88
N PHE A 105 18.60 14.71 -1.75
CA PHE A 105 18.06 13.36 -1.70
C PHE A 105 16.56 13.36 -2.00
N TYR A 106 16.13 12.46 -2.87
CA TYR A 106 14.74 12.25 -3.22
C TYR A 106 14.45 10.75 -3.34
N ARG A 107 13.74 10.20 -2.39
CA ARG A 107 13.47 8.75 -2.29
C ARG A 107 14.76 7.92 -2.37
N PHE A 108 15.77 8.37 -1.63
CA PHE A 108 17.08 7.73 -1.57
C PHE A 108 17.12 6.60 -0.55
N GLY A 109 16.25 6.64 0.49
CA GLY A 109 16.09 5.66 1.56
C GLY A 109 16.58 6.15 2.92
N VAL A 110 17.69 6.88 2.97
CA VAL A 110 18.26 7.42 4.23
C VAL A 110 17.33 8.46 4.84
N GLU A 111 16.95 9.49 4.07
CA GLU A 111 16.05 10.56 4.53
C GLU A 111 14.67 10.03 4.89
N GLU A 112 14.23 8.96 4.24
CA GLU A 112 12.96 8.30 4.56
C GLU A 112 13.04 7.58 5.91
N ALA A 113 14.13 6.85 6.16
CA ALA A 113 14.35 6.16 7.41
C ALA A 113 14.44 7.13 8.59
N VAL A 114 15.22 8.21 8.42
CA VAL A 114 15.39 9.22 9.48
C VAL A 114 14.07 9.96 9.76
N SER A 115 13.25 10.26 8.72
CA SER A 115 11.95 10.90 8.91
C SER A 115 10.96 10.02 9.66
N ILE A 116 10.92 8.71 9.36
CA ILE A 116 10.09 7.75 10.09
C ILE A 116 10.62 7.58 11.51
N ALA A 117 11.94 7.46 11.68
CA ALA A 117 12.55 7.35 13.01
C ALA A 117 12.18 8.53 13.92
N ALA A 118 12.13 9.75 13.38
CA ALA A 118 11.68 10.91 14.14
C ALA A 118 10.26 10.72 14.71
N VAL A 119 9.31 10.26 13.89
CA VAL A 119 7.93 10.02 14.35
C VAL A 119 7.86 8.87 15.33
N VAL A 120 8.58 7.77 15.08
CA VAL A 120 8.65 6.63 15.99
C VAL A 120 9.21 7.05 17.35
N LEU A 121 10.28 7.85 17.38
CA LEU A 121 10.89 8.33 18.62
C LEU A 121 9.96 9.30 19.38
N PHE A 122 9.23 10.20 18.72
CA PHE A 122 8.21 11.01 19.37
C PHE A 122 7.06 10.17 19.93
N SER A 123 6.60 9.15 19.18
CA SER A 123 5.57 8.23 19.66
C SER A 123 6.07 7.41 20.85
N LEU A 124 7.32 6.95 20.83
CA LEU A 124 7.94 6.20 21.91
C LEU A 124 8.11 7.06 23.15
N ALA A 125 8.54 8.31 23.01
CA ALA A 125 8.65 9.27 24.12
C ALA A 125 7.29 9.45 24.82
N THR A 126 6.21 9.61 24.05
CA THR A 126 4.86 9.71 24.63
C THR A 126 4.42 8.40 25.29
N ALA A 127 4.82 7.24 24.75
CA ALA A 127 4.54 5.94 25.37
C ALA A 127 5.23 5.80 26.74
N PHE A 128 6.48 6.24 26.86
CA PHE A 128 7.18 6.25 28.16
C PHE A 128 6.50 7.15 29.19
N VAL A 129 6.10 8.37 28.78
CA VAL A 129 5.40 9.30 29.68
C VAL A 129 4.02 8.79 30.09
N MET A 130 3.29 8.15 29.16
CA MET A 130 1.94 7.64 29.41
C MET A 130 1.93 6.23 30.02
N SER A 131 3.10 5.62 30.22
CA SER A 131 3.18 4.27 30.77
C SER A 131 2.62 4.22 32.21
N GLY A 132 1.69 3.28 32.42
CA GLY A 132 0.95 3.12 33.69
C GLY A 132 -0.39 3.87 33.76
N PHE A 133 -0.74 4.65 32.73
CA PHE A 133 -2.06 5.24 32.62
C PHE A 133 -2.98 4.37 31.75
N ASP A 134 -4.27 4.43 32.03
CA ASP A 134 -5.28 3.78 31.20
C ASP A 134 -5.24 4.35 29.77
N GLY A 135 -5.17 3.45 28.79
CA GLY A 135 -5.05 3.87 27.38
C GLY A 135 -3.69 4.43 26.99
N GLU A 136 -2.61 3.99 27.63
CA GLU A 136 -1.22 4.43 27.43
C GLU A 136 -0.77 4.55 25.96
N LEU A 137 -1.35 3.74 25.04
CA LEU A 137 -1.04 3.77 23.62
C LEU A 137 -1.86 4.78 22.80
N VAL A 138 -2.88 5.43 23.37
CA VAL A 138 -3.74 6.39 22.65
C VAL A 138 -2.92 7.61 22.17
N ALA A 139 -2.16 8.22 23.09
CA ALA A 139 -1.33 9.38 22.77
C ALA A 139 -0.19 9.04 21.77
N PRO A 140 0.58 7.96 21.94
CA PRO A 140 1.55 7.51 20.94
C PRO A 140 0.95 7.30 19.54
N LEU A 141 -0.22 6.67 19.45
CA LEU A 141 -0.90 6.47 18.16
C LEU A 141 -1.36 7.79 17.54
N ALA A 142 -1.85 8.73 18.34
CA ALA A 142 -2.23 10.06 17.87
C ALA A 142 -1.00 10.84 17.35
N ILE A 143 0.13 10.80 18.07
CA ILE A 143 1.40 11.37 17.61
C ILE A 143 1.88 10.68 16.33
N GLY A 144 1.79 9.35 16.26
CA GLY A 144 2.09 8.56 15.06
C GLY A 144 1.25 8.98 13.86
N ALA A 145 -0.07 9.14 14.05
CA ALA A 145 -0.98 9.58 13.00
C ALA A 145 -0.66 11.00 12.51
N LEU A 146 -0.47 11.95 13.41
CA LEU A 146 -0.16 13.33 13.08
C LEU A 146 1.24 13.49 12.49
N GLY A 147 2.24 12.80 13.05
CA GLY A 147 3.61 12.84 12.57
C GLY A 147 3.76 12.24 11.17
N THR A 148 3.14 11.09 10.90
CA THR A 148 3.15 10.49 9.56
C THR A 148 2.35 11.31 8.56
N LEU A 149 1.25 11.96 8.97
CA LEU A 149 0.54 12.93 8.14
C LEU A 149 1.43 14.14 7.80
N PHE A 150 2.16 14.66 8.78
CA PHE A 150 3.13 15.73 8.56
C PHE A 150 4.22 15.33 7.56
N ILE A 151 4.78 14.11 7.67
CA ILE A 151 5.73 13.56 6.70
C ILE A 151 5.13 13.55 5.29
N TYR A 152 3.88 13.11 5.14
CA TYR A 152 3.22 13.11 3.84
C TYR A 152 3.05 14.53 3.27
N ILE A 153 2.57 15.47 4.09
CA ILE A 153 2.36 16.87 3.66
C ILE A 153 3.69 17.54 3.30
N ARG A 154 4.76 17.29 4.09
CA ARG A 154 6.05 17.94 3.95
C ARG A 154 6.93 17.34 2.87
N TYR A 155 7.02 16.01 2.82
CA TYR A 155 7.95 15.27 1.95
C TYR A 155 7.25 14.51 0.82
N GLY A 156 5.93 14.34 0.85
CA GLY A 156 5.17 13.67 -0.20
C GLY A 156 5.30 12.15 -0.20
N TYR A 157 5.67 11.52 0.94
CA TYR A 157 5.80 10.07 1.01
C TYR A 157 4.43 9.41 1.19
N LEU A 158 3.96 8.72 0.14
CA LEU A 158 2.63 8.12 0.10
C LEU A 158 2.39 7.09 1.22
N TYR A 159 3.39 6.27 1.53
CA TYR A 159 3.29 5.28 2.61
C TYR A 159 3.09 5.93 3.99
N ALA A 160 3.57 7.18 4.18
CA ALA A 160 3.34 7.91 5.42
C ALA A 160 1.86 8.33 5.56
N ALA A 161 1.17 8.69 4.46
CA ALA A 161 -0.27 8.91 4.49
C ALA A 161 -1.05 7.65 4.85
N ILE A 162 -0.65 6.49 4.30
CA ILE A 162 -1.26 5.20 4.64
C ILE A 162 -1.01 4.86 6.12
N ALA A 163 0.21 5.05 6.61
CA ALA A 163 0.55 4.86 8.02
C ALA A 163 -0.28 5.77 8.94
N SER A 164 -0.53 7.04 8.54
CA SER A 164 -1.40 7.96 9.27
C SER A 164 -2.83 7.41 9.41
N ILE A 165 -3.40 6.85 8.33
CA ILE A 165 -4.73 6.22 8.37
C ILE A 165 -4.73 5.02 9.33
N VAL A 166 -3.70 4.17 9.26
CA VAL A 166 -3.58 2.99 10.13
C VAL A 166 -3.47 3.40 11.59
N CYS A 167 -2.60 4.35 11.92
CA CYS A 167 -2.47 4.87 13.28
C CYS A 167 -3.78 5.50 13.79
N ALA A 168 -4.44 6.34 12.96
CA ALA A 168 -5.70 6.96 13.32
C ALA A 168 -6.82 5.93 13.57
N ALA A 169 -6.92 4.91 12.72
CA ALA A 169 -7.88 3.81 12.89
C ALA A 169 -7.54 2.92 14.11
N ALA A 170 -6.28 2.89 14.54
CA ALA A 170 -5.84 2.11 15.68
C ALA A 170 -6.09 2.79 17.04
N ILE A 171 -6.30 4.11 17.08
CA ILE A 171 -6.50 4.89 18.32
C ILE A 171 -7.57 4.29 19.27
N PRO A 172 -8.74 3.79 18.80
CA PRO A 172 -9.76 3.27 19.71
C PRO A 172 -9.36 1.95 20.40
N PHE A 173 -8.41 1.17 19.86
CA PHE A 173 -8.16 -0.19 20.33
C PHE A 173 -7.52 -0.27 21.74
N PRO A 174 -6.59 0.60 22.14
CA PRO A 174 -6.03 0.60 23.49
C PRO A 174 -6.99 1.09 24.59
N THR A 175 -8.14 1.64 24.26
CA THR A 175 -9.12 2.14 25.24
C THR A 175 -9.87 0.97 25.91
N HIS A 176 -10.54 1.22 27.05
CA HIS A 176 -11.36 0.20 27.74
C HIS A 176 -12.80 0.07 27.16
N TRP A 177 -13.07 0.69 26.03
CA TRP A 177 -14.38 0.61 25.40
C TRP A 177 -14.73 -0.81 24.92
N PRO A 178 -16.00 -1.14 24.77
CA PRO A 178 -16.41 -2.42 24.21
C PRO A 178 -15.80 -2.66 22.82
N ALA A 179 -15.46 -3.91 22.51
CA ALA A 179 -14.82 -4.26 21.25
C ALA A 179 -15.64 -3.80 20.01
N GLU A 180 -16.96 -3.83 20.11
CA GLU A 180 -17.87 -3.35 19.07
C GLU A 180 -17.72 -1.83 18.83
N GLY A 181 -17.68 -1.05 19.92
CA GLY A 181 -17.49 0.40 19.86
C GLY A 181 -16.16 0.80 19.26
N LYS A 182 -15.06 0.10 19.63
CA LYS A 182 -13.72 0.33 19.07
C LYS A 182 -13.71 0.17 17.54
N ARG A 183 -14.34 -0.90 17.06
CA ARG A 183 -14.42 -1.19 15.62
C ARG A 183 -15.31 -0.21 14.88
N LEU A 184 -16.43 0.17 15.48
CA LEU A 184 -17.31 1.17 14.89
C LEU A 184 -16.61 2.51 14.73
N ILE A 185 -15.87 2.96 15.76
CA ILE A 185 -15.12 4.21 15.69
C ILE A 185 -14.00 4.11 14.63
N ALA A 186 -13.25 3.02 14.59
CA ALA A 186 -12.23 2.80 13.56
C ALA A 186 -12.85 2.85 12.14
N ALA A 187 -14.02 2.22 11.95
CA ALA A 187 -14.74 2.26 10.70
C ALA A 187 -15.19 3.69 10.34
N LEU A 188 -15.73 4.45 11.31
CA LEU A 188 -16.14 5.85 11.11
C LEU A 188 -14.94 6.75 10.77
N VAL A 189 -13.81 6.59 11.45
CA VAL A 189 -12.56 7.30 11.13
C VAL A 189 -12.13 7.02 9.69
N CYS A 190 -12.09 5.76 9.27
CA CYS A 190 -11.74 5.38 7.91
C CYS A 190 -12.75 5.92 6.88
N ALA A 191 -14.05 5.89 7.16
CA ALA A 191 -15.10 6.46 6.30
C ALA A 191 -14.93 7.97 6.16
N PHE A 192 -14.67 8.66 7.26
CA PHE A 192 -14.45 10.12 7.28
C PHE A 192 -13.21 10.49 6.45
N LEU A 193 -12.09 9.79 6.66
CA LEU A 193 -10.86 9.99 5.89
C LEU A 193 -11.09 9.70 4.39
N PHE A 194 -11.83 8.65 4.06
CA PHE A 194 -12.22 8.35 2.68
C PHE A 194 -12.97 9.53 2.05
N ILE A 195 -13.95 10.12 2.74
CA ILE A 195 -14.75 11.25 2.24
C ILE A 195 -13.86 12.48 2.05
N ILE A 196 -12.98 12.80 3.00
CA ILE A 196 -12.05 13.94 2.91
C ILE A 196 -11.12 13.78 1.70
N VAL A 197 -10.47 12.61 1.58
CA VAL A 197 -9.53 12.35 0.48
C VAL A 197 -10.25 12.35 -0.86
N ARG A 198 -11.46 11.79 -0.93
CA ARG A 198 -12.29 11.83 -2.14
C ARG A 198 -12.63 13.26 -2.55
N ARG A 199 -13.02 14.13 -1.61
CA ARG A 199 -13.27 15.55 -1.89
C ARG A 199 -12.00 16.26 -2.38
N ALA A 200 -10.87 16.06 -1.70
CA ALA A 200 -9.59 16.61 -2.11
C ALA A 200 -9.17 16.16 -3.51
N ARG A 201 -9.40 14.88 -3.84
CA ARG A 201 -9.15 14.31 -5.17
C ARG A 201 -10.00 14.96 -6.26
N LEU A 202 -11.29 15.16 -6.01
CA LEU A 202 -12.21 15.79 -6.96
C LEU A 202 -11.88 17.26 -7.21
N GLN A 203 -11.31 17.96 -6.23
CA GLN A 203 -10.90 19.36 -6.33
C GLN A 203 -9.49 19.52 -6.93
N SER A 204 -8.69 18.45 -6.99
CA SER A 204 -7.33 18.51 -7.52
C SER A 204 -7.36 18.62 -9.05
N THR A 205 -6.69 19.63 -9.59
CA THR A 205 -6.43 19.81 -11.02
C THR A 205 -5.18 19.05 -11.49
N ASP A 206 -4.30 18.68 -10.56
CA ASP A 206 -3.05 17.97 -10.82
C ASP A 206 -3.32 16.46 -10.92
N GLU A 207 -3.12 15.86 -12.11
CA GLU A 207 -3.33 14.43 -12.37
C GLU A 207 -2.46 13.54 -11.48
N PHE A 208 -1.22 13.94 -11.24
CA PHE A 208 -0.31 13.16 -10.40
C PHE A 208 -0.75 13.10 -8.93
N ARG A 209 -1.32 14.19 -8.43
CA ARG A 209 -1.93 14.19 -7.09
C ARG A 209 -3.19 13.34 -7.04
N ARG A 210 -3.95 13.29 -8.12
CA ARG A 210 -5.13 12.43 -8.22
C ARG A 210 -4.77 10.96 -8.04
N ASP A 211 -3.63 10.51 -8.57
CA ASP A 211 -3.16 9.14 -8.41
C ASP A 211 -2.75 8.84 -6.96
N ASP A 212 -2.02 9.75 -6.32
CA ASP A 212 -1.66 9.63 -4.91
C ASP A 212 -2.93 9.56 -4.03
N TYR A 213 -3.89 10.45 -4.25
CA TYR A 213 -5.18 10.45 -3.54
C TYR A 213 -5.99 9.17 -3.81
N GLY A 214 -5.90 8.59 -5.01
CA GLY A 214 -6.53 7.32 -5.35
C GLY A 214 -6.06 6.18 -4.44
N LEU A 215 -4.74 6.06 -4.21
CA LEU A 215 -4.16 5.06 -3.33
C LEU A 215 -4.52 5.31 -1.86
N ILE A 216 -4.46 6.56 -1.38
CA ILE A 216 -4.85 6.92 -0.02
C ILE A 216 -6.35 6.63 0.21
N GLN A 217 -7.19 6.99 -0.74
CA GLN A 217 -8.63 6.71 -0.73
C GLN A 217 -8.92 5.21 -0.67
N ALA A 218 -8.23 4.41 -1.50
CA ALA A 218 -8.35 2.96 -1.50
C ALA A 218 -7.90 2.34 -0.17
N SER A 219 -6.83 2.87 0.45
CA SER A 219 -6.34 2.42 1.76
C SER A 219 -7.34 2.73 2.88
N ALA A 220 -7.98 3.91 2.86
CA ALA A 220 -9.04 4.25 3.80
C ALA A 220 -10.26 3.33 3.64
N TRP A 221 -10.62 3.00 2.39
CA TRP A 221 -11.69 2.04 2.08
C TRP A 221 -11.37 0.63 2.57
N ALA A 222 -10.13 0.19 2.39
CA ALA A 222 -9.66 -1.07 2.96
C ALA A 222 -9.75 -1.08 4.48
N GLY A 223 -9.32 -0.01 5.15
CA GLY A 223 -9.42 0.16 6.59
C GLY A 223 -10.86 0.10 7.10
N LEU A 224 -11.80 0.76 6.40
CA LEU A 224 -13.23 0.68 6.68
C LEU A 224 -13.73 -0.77 6.64
N TYR A 225 -13.42 -1.48 5.55
CA TYR A 225 -13.82 -2.88 5.38
C TYR A 225 -13.21 -3.79 6.45
N LEU A 226 -11.91 -3.65 6.73
CA LEU A 226 -11.21 -4.46 7.74
C LEU A 226 -11.74 -4.22 9.15
N SER A 227 -12.13 -2.98 9.48
CA SER A 227 -12.73 -2.65 10.78
C SER A 227 -14.10 -3.28 10.97
N LEU A 228 -14.88 -3.44 9.90
CA LEU A 228 -16.22 -4.03 9.94
C LEU A 228 -16.20 -5.55 9.82
N ASN A 229 -15.19 -6.17 9.23
CA ASN A 229 -15.13 -7.62 9.09
C ASN A 229 -14.61 -8.29 10.37
N LEU A 230 -15.53 -8.81 11.19
CA LEU A 230 -15.21 -9.41 12.49
C LEU A 230 -14.42 -10.72 12.37
N GLN A 231 -14.54 -11.42 11.25
CA GLN A 231 -13.92 -12.74 11.04
C GLN A 231 -12.45 -12.68 10.59
N ILE A 232 -11.95 -11.50 10.22
CA ILE A 232 -10.52 -11.30 9.92
C ILE A 232 -9.70 -11.19 11.20
N SER A 233 -10.31 -10.67 12.30
CA SER A 233 -9.60 -10.62 13.57
C SER A 233 -9.53 -12.02 14.18
N PHE A 234 -8.36 -12.39 14.71
CA PHE A 234 -8.10 -13.66 15.36
C PHE A 234 -8.94 -13.92 16.63
N ILE A 235 -9.81 -12.99 17.03
CA ILE A 235 -10.73 -13.10 18.17
C ILE A 235 -11.97 -13.86 17.70
N ARG A 236 -12.01 -15.15 17.98
CA ARG A 236 -12.99 -16.11 17.44
C ARG A 236 -14.40 -16.08 18.00
N TYR A 237 -14.71 -15.26 18.98
CA TYR A 237 -16.01 -15.31 19.67
C TYR A 237 -16.68 -13.96 19.70
N TYR A 238 -17.52 -13.69 18.71
CA TYR A 238 -18.56 -12.69 18.83
C TYR A 238 -19.90 -13.42 18.99
N GLU A 239 -20.60 -13.14 20.11
CA GLU A 239 -21.98 -13.57 20.25
C GLU A 239 -22.84 -12.88 19.18
N PRO A 240 -23.87 -13.55 18.65
CA PRO A 240 -24.75 -12.95 17.64
C PRO A 240 -25.57 -11.81 18.26
N SER A 241 -24.98 -10.59 18.24
CA SER A 241 -25.59 -9.33 18.65
C SER A 241 -26.17 -8.60 17.45
N LEU A 242 -26.93 -7.52 17.69
CA LEU A 242 -27.36 -6.62 16.61
C LEU A 242 -26.16 -6.09 15.79
N PHE A 243 -25.07 -5.75 16.49
CA PHE A 243 -23.82 -5.28 15.84
C PHE A 243 -23.24 -6.34 14.90
N TYR A 244 -23.25 -7.62 15.31
CA TYR A 244 -22.79 -8.74 14.49
C TYR A 244 -23.53 -8.83 13.15
N TRP A 245 -24.86 -8.75 13.17
CA TRP A 245 -25.68 -8.81 11.96
C TRP A 245 -25.55 -7.56 11.09
N VAL A 246 -25.40 -6.38 11.70
CA VAL A 246 -25.11 -5.15 10.97
C VAL A 246 -23.77 -5.24 10.27
N THR A 247 -22.72 -5.71 10.94
CA THR A 247 -21.41 -5.90 10.31
C THR A 247 -21.45 -6.96 9.20
N TYR A 248 -22.22 -8.03 9.38
CA TYR A 248 -22.46 -9.02 8.32
C TYR A 248 -23.10 -8.41 7.07
N ALA A 249 -24.11 -7.57 7.23
CA ALA A 249 -24.68 -6.84 6.10
C ALA A 249 -23.65 -5.89 5.45
N MET A 250 -22.87 -5.20 6.29
CA MET A 250 -21.89 -4.22 5.80
C MET A 250 -20.73 -4.86 5.02
N ILE A 251 -20.27 -6.06 5.35
CA ILE A 251 -19.22 -6.73 4.57
C ILE A 251 -19.66 -7.07 3.14
N TRP A 252 -20.96 -7.15 2.86
CA TRP A 252 -21.51 -7.27 1.51
C TRP A 252 -21.73 -5.91 0.84
N ILE A 253 -22.24 -4.92 1.56
CA ILE A 253 -22.56 -3.59 1.04
C ILE A 253 -21.27 -2.85 0.66
N VAL A 254 -20.26 -2.83 1.53
CA VAL A 254 -19.03 -2.06 1.32
C VAL A 254 -18.31 -2.44 0.02
N PRO A 255 -18.04 -3.73 -0.31
CA PRO A 255 -17.43 -4.08 -1.59
C PRO A 255 -18.27 -3.66 -2.81
N VAL A 256 -19.60 -3.84 -2.76
CA VAL A 256 -20.51 -3.48 -3.86
C VAL A 256 -20.50 -1.97 -4.10
N VAL A 257 -20.61 -1.18 -3.03
CA VAL A 257 -20.55 0.30 -3.10
C VAL A 257 -19.16 0.74 -3.61
N GLY A 258 -18.08 0.11 -3.13
CA GLY A 258 -16.73 0.41 -3.59
C GLY A 258 -16.52 0.09 -5.06
N LEU A 259 -17.04 -1.03 -5.56
CA LEU A 259 -17.02 -1.38 -6.97
C LEU A 259 -17.79 -0.35 -7.81
N TRP A 260 -19.00 0.00 -7.40
CA TRP A 260 -19.79 1.02 -8.07
C TRP A 260 -19.09 2.38 -8.14
N LEU A 261 -18.55 2.85 -7.01
CA LEU A 261 -17.80 4.10 -6.93
C LEU A 261 -16.53 4.08 -7.79
N SER A 262 -15.82 2.94 -7.83
CA SER A 262 -14.58 2.80 -8.60
C SER A 262 -14.83 2.83 -10.09
N VAL A 263 -15.90 2.19 -10.55
CA VAL A 263 -16.32 2.23 -11.98
C VAL A 263 -16.72 3.64 -12.37
N GLN A 264 -17.52 4.33 -11.53
CA GLN A 264 -17.97 5.69 -11.80
C GLN A 264 -16.81 6.70 -11.85
N SER A 265 -15.83 6.56 -10.96
CA SER A 265 -14.67 7.48 -10.87
C SER A 265 -13.47 7.03 -11.67
N LYS A 266 -13.54 5.87 -12.36
CA LYS A 266 -12.44 5.24 -13.12
C LYS A 266 -11.19 5.02 -12.26
N ASP A 267 -11.40 4.63 -11.00
CA ASP A 267 -10.37 4.52 -9.97
C ASP A 267 -9.89 3.07 -9.84
N ARG A 268 -8.74 2.75 -10.45
CA ARG A 268 -8.15 1.39 -10.41
C ARG A 268 -7.76 0.93 -9.00
N PRO A 269 -7.07 1.73 -8.16
CA PRO A 269 -6.78 1.35 -6.78
C PRO A 269 -8.01 0.98 -5.97
N LEU A 270 -9.07 1.79 -6.04
CA LEU A 270 -10.32 1.51 -5.35
C LEU A 270 -11.02 0.26 -5.90
N LEU A 271 -10.97 0.04 -7.22
CA LEU A 271 -11.49 -1.18 -7.86
C LEU A 271 -10.81 -2.42 -7.31
N ASN A 272 -9.47 -2.42 -7.29
CA ASN A 272 -8.68 -3.56 -6.82
C ASN A 272 -8.96 -3.88 -5.35
N VAL A 273 -9.02 -2.86 -4.49
CA VAL A 273 -9.33 -3.03 -3.07
C VAL A 273 -10.75 -3.55 -2.88
N SER A 274 -11.73 -3.05 -3.64
CA SER A 274 -13.12 -3.50 -3.55
C SER A 274 -13.31 -4.93 -4.06
N LEU A 275 -12.60 -5.34 -5.10
CA LEU A 275 -12.55 -6.73 -5.55
C LEU A 275 -11.92 -7.63 -4.48
N LEU A 276 -10.80 -7.22 -3.90
CA LEU A 276 -10.17 -7.97 -2.81
C LEU A 276 -11.11 -8.09 -1.61
N ALA A 277 -11.79 -7.01 -1.23
CA ALA A 277 -12.79 -7.02 -0.16
C ALA A 277 -13.95 -7.99 -0.47
N ALA A 278 -14.45 -8.02 -1.71
CA ALA A 278 -15.47 -8.99 -2.13
C ALA A 278 -14.99 -10.44 -2.00
N LEU A 279 -13.74 -10.72 -2.38
CA LEU A 279 -13.12 -12.03 -2.21
C LEU A 279 -13.02 -12.44 -0.73
N VAL A 280 -12.57 -11.50 0.11
CA VAL A 280 -12.48 -11.74 1.56
C VAL A 280 -13.88 -11.94 2.15
N THR A 281 -14.89 -11.22 1.68
CA THR A 281 -16.30 -11.44 2.09
C THR A 281 -16.75 -12.85 1.78
N LEU A 282 -16.47 -13.36 0.57
CA LEU A 282 -16.79 -14.75 0.20
C LEU A 282 -16.09 -15.75 1.12
N ALA A 283 -14.81 -15.50 1.45
CA ALA A 283 -14.04 -16.37 2.34
C ALA A 283 -14.51 -16.33 3.81
N THR A 284 -15.03 -15.18 4.27
CA THR A 284 -15.48 -14.97 5.65
C THR A 284 -16.98 -15.20 5.86
N ASN A 285 -17.76 -15.39 4.79
CA ASN A 285 -19.20 -15.60 4.85
C ASN A 285 -19.60 -16.84 5.68
N LYS A 286 -18.99 -17.99 5.42
CA LYS A 286 -19.28 -19.22 6.16
C LYS A 286 -18.99 -19.11 7.66
N PRO A 287 -17.82 -18.61 8.10
CA PRO A 287 -17.56 -18.29 9.51
C PRO A 287 -18.61 -17.39 10.16
N TYR A 288 -19.13 -16.38 9.44
CA TYR A 288 -20.22 -15.55 9.96
C TYR A 288 -21.52 -16.33 10.19
N LEU A 289 -21.80 -17.30 9.35
CA LEU A 289 -22.99 -18.15 9.47
C LEU A 289 -22.76 -19.37 10.38
N HIS A 290 -21.62 -19.45 11.07
CA HIS A 290 -21.20 -20.60 11.89
C HIS A 290 -21.16 -21.93 11.12
N LEU A 291 -21.00 -21.85 9.79
CA LEU A 291 -20.90 -23.03 8.93
C LEU A 291 -19.46 -23.52 8.88
N MET A 292 -19.29 -24.84 8.94
CA MET A 292 -17.96 -25.44 8.78
C MET A 292 -17.43 -25.23 7.37
N ARG A 293 -16.14 -24.92 7.27
CA ARG A 293 -15.43 -24.87 5.99
C ARG A 293 -15.33 -26.26 5.41
N GLN A 294 -15.73 -26.39 4.15
CA GLN A 294 -15.61 -27.66 3.41
C GLN A 294 -14.38 -27.63 2.50
N PRO A 295 -13.74 -28.77 2.22
CA PRO A 295 -12.62 -28.85 1.27
C PRO A 295 -12.98 -28.38 -0.15
N SER A 296 -14.27 -28.40 -0.51
CA SER A 296 -14.80 -27.89 -1.78
C SER A 296 -14.88 -26.36 -1.87
N ASP A 297 -14.76 -25.61 -0.76
CA ASP A 297 -14.92 -24.16 -0.75
C ASP A 297 -13.92 -23.43 -1.65
N PRO A 298 -12.61 -23.75 -1.66
CA PRO A 298 -11.66 -23.14 -2.57
C PRO A 298 -12.01 -23.36 -4.05
N ILE A 299 -12.57 -24.53 -4.37
CA ILE A 299 -12.99 -24.88 -5.75
C ILE A 299 -14.17 -23.99 -6.15
N LEU A 300 -15.19 -23.85 -5.29
CA LEU A 300 -16.34 -23.00 -5.53
C LEU A 300 -15.92 -21.53 -5.67
N PHE A 301 -15.02 -21.03 -4.80
CA PHE A 301 -14.47 -19.68 -4.93
C PHE A 301 -13.72 -19.50 -6.24
N GLY A 302 -12.88 -20.45 -6.64
CA GLY A 302 -12.18 -20.42 -7.92
C GLY A 302 -13.16 -20.36 -9.10
N LEU A 303 -14.22 -21.16 -9.06
CA LEU A 303 -15.27 -21.15 -10.09
C LEU A 303 -15.98 -19.79 -10.18
N VAL A 304 -16.40 -19.24 -9.04
CA VAL A 304 -17.04 -17.90 -8.98
C VAL A 304 -16.12 -16.83 -9.57
N LEU A 305 -14.82 -16.89 -9.27
CA LEU A 305 -13.84 -15.96 -9.82
C LEU A 305 -13.68 -16.09 -11.33
N ILE A 306 -13.59 -17.33 -11.84
CA ILE A 306 -13.47 -17.58 -13.29
C ILE A 306 -14.72 -17.09 -13.99
N VAL A 307 -15.91 -17.43 -13.50
CA VAL A 307 -17.18 -16.98 -14.07
C VAL A 307 -17.27 -15.45 -14.06
N SER A 308 -16.93 -14.80 -12.94
CA SER A 308 -16.94 -13.34 -12.84
C SER A 308 -15.94 -12.69 -13.83
N ALA A 309 -14.74 -13.25 -13.95
CA ALA A 309 -13.73 -12.77 -14.90
C ALA A 309 -14.19 -12.90 -16.35
N VAL A 310 -14.82 -14.02 -16.70
CA VAL A 310 -15.38 -14.26 -18.05
C VAL A 310 -16.53 -13.29 -18.33
N LEU A 311 -17.43 -13.08 -17.37
CA LEU A 311 -18.55 -12.15 -17.50
C LEU A 311 -18.05 -10.71 -17.66
N ILE A 312 -17.10 -10.27 -16.84
CA ILE A 312 -16.49 -8.94 -16.94
C ILE A 312 -15.78 -8.78 -18.28
N LYS A 313 -15.01 -9.77 -18.72
CA LYS A 313 -14.33 -9.73 -20.03
C LYS A 313 -15.34 -9.64 -21.19
N ARG A 314 -16.42 -10.42 -21.16
CA ARG A 314 -17.49 -10.34 -22.18
C ARG A 314 -18.21 -9.01 -22.14
N TRP A 315 -18.50 -8.50 -20.94
CA TRP A 315 -19.16 -7.21 -20.76
C TRP A 315 -18.28 -6.04 -21.27
N LEU A 316 -16.98 -6.06 -21.03
CA LEU A 316 -16.02 -5.08 -21.56
C LEU A 316 -15.86 -5.20 -23.08
N GLY A 317 -15.79 -6.43 -23.62
CA GLY A 317 -15.63 -6.69 -25.05
C GLY A 317 -16.84 -6.33 -25.91
N GLY A 318 -18.03 -6.21 -25.32
CA GLY A 318 -19.27 -5.83 -26.03
C GLY A 318 -19.44 -4.31 -26.24
N GLY A 319 -18.49 -3.47 -25.82
CA GLY A 319 -18.49 -2.02 -26.05
C GLY A 319 -17.78 -1.63 -27.35
N PRO A 320 -18.05 -0.42 -27.89
CA PRO A 320 -17.28 0.12 -29.01
C PRO A 320 -15.80 0.18 -28.63
N ASP A 321 -14.91 -0.20 -29.54
CA ASP A 321 -13.46 -0.26 -29.37
C ASP A 321 -13.00 -1.15 -28.19
N ALA A 322 -13.79 -2.18 -27.81
CA ALA A 322 -13.56 -3.02 -26.65
C ALA A 322 -13.36 -2.22 -25.33
N GLN A 323 -14.05 -1.08 -25.22
CA GLN A 323 -14.06 -0.22 -24.03
C GLN A 323 -15.48 -0.04 -23.51
N ARG A 324 -15.65 -0.07 -22.20
CA ARG A 324 -16.92 0.22 -21.56
C ARG A 324 -16.71 0.95 -20.24
N ALA A 325 -17.47 2.02 -20.01
CA ALA A 325 -17.34 2.87 -18.83
C ALA A 325 -15.90 3.40 -18.59
N GLY A 326 -15.07 3.52 -19.65
CA GLY A 326 -13.68 3.94 -19.56
C GLY A 326 -12.68 2.86 -19.12
N PHE A 327 -13.13 1.60 -19.07
CA PHE A 327 -12.26 0.44 -18.88
C PHE A 327 -12.13 -0.34 -20.17
N THR A 328 -10.95 -0.93 -20.37
CA THR A 328 -10.67 -1.80 -21.51
C THR A 328 -10.16 -3.15 -21.04
N ALA A 329 -10.54 -4.22 -21.75
CA ALA A 329 -9.97 -5.55 -21.56
C ALA A 329 -8.55 -5.67 -22.14
N ALA A 330 -8.12 -4.71 -22.99
CA ALA A 330 -6.78 -4.70 -23.57
C ALA A 330 -5.73 -4.30 -22.53
N ARG A 331 -4.58 -4.97 -22.57
CA ARG A 331 -3.41 -4.64 -21.73
C ARG A 331 -2.61 -3.54 -22.41
N LEU A 332 -2.87 -2.30 -22.04
CA LEU A 332 -2.21 -1.15 -22.66
C LEU A 332 -0.81 -0.88 -22.10
N LEU A 333 -0.58 -1.15 -20.81
CA LEU A 333 0.66 -0.79 -20.13
C LEU A 333 1.45 -2.03 -19.66
N ALA A 334 2.78 -1.96 -19.73
CA ALA A 334 3.68 -3.02 -19.25
C ALA A 334 3.51 -3.28 -17.73
N ARG A 335 3.15 -2.25 -16.96
CA ARG A 335 2.88 -2.33 -15.52
C ARG A 335 1.71 -3.26 -15.18
N ASP A 336 0.68 -3.28 -16.03
CA ASP A 336 -0.47 -4.19 -15.85
C ASP A 336 -0.06 -5.66 -16.04
N ARG A 337 0.93 -5.92 -16.91
CA ARG A 337 1.52 -7.27 -17.10
C ARG A 337 2.31 -7.71 -15.88
N GLN A 338 3.10 -6.81 -15.27
CA GLN A 338 3.87 -7.10 -14.06
C GLN A 338 2.96 -7.37 -12.86
N ALA A 339 1.90 -6.58 -12.67
CA ALA A 339 0.92 -6.81 -11.61
C ALA A 339 0.25 -8.18 -11.73
N LEU A 340 -0.11 -8.60 -12.95
CA LEU A 340 -0.66 -9.94 -13.19
C LEU A 340 0.34 -11.06 -12.95
N ALA A 341 1.62 -10.86 -13.30
CA ALA A 341 2.67 -11.83 -13.02
C ALA A 341 2.88 -12.02 -11.50
N ILE A 342 2.83 -10.94 -10.72
CA ILE A 342 2.92 -11.00 -9.25
C ILE A 342 1.71 -11.75 -8.66
N VAL A 343 0.50 -11.47 -9.14
CA VAL A 343 -0.71 -12.16 -8.66
C VAL A 343 -0.67 -13.65 -9.03
N SER A 344 -0.22 -13.99 -10.24
CA SER A 344 -0.12 -15.39 -10.68
C SER A 344 0.95 -16.16 -9.90
N THR A 345 2.09 -15.56 -9.61
CA THR A 345 3.12 -16.18 -8.77
C THR A 345 2.69 -16.32 -7.32
N ALA A 346 2.00 -15.33 -6.76
CA ALA A 346 1.45 -15.41 -5.41
C ALA A 346 0.35 -16.50 -5.31
N SER A 347 -0.52 -16.62 -6.31
CA SER A 347 -1.54 -17.67 -6.34
C SER A 347 -0.95 -19.06 -6.52
N ALA A 348 0.11 -19.21 -7.32
CA ALA A 348 0.85 -20.45 -7.47
C ALA A 348 1.58 -20.89 -6.19
N ALA A 349 2.12 -19.95 -5.43
CA ALA A 349 2.76 -20.20 -4.14
C ALA A 349 1.78 -20.60 -3.02
N LEU A 350 0.51 -20.23 -3.15
CA LEU A 350 -0.56 -20.60 -2.22
C LEU A 350 -1.22 -21.94 -2.56
N GLN A 351 -0.93 -22.51 -3.73
CA GLN A 351 -1.38 -23.86 -4.06
C GLN A 351 -0.48 -24.88 -3.36
N PRO A 352 -1.04 -25.86 -2.62
CA PRO A 352 -0.27 -26.99 -2.14
C PRO A 352 0.38 -27.66 -3.36
N ALA A 353 1.68 -27.98 -3.26
CA ALA A 353 2.48 -28.51 -4.34
C ALA A 353 1.86 -29.80 -4.91
N MET A 354 0.98 -29.66 -5.85
CA MET A 354 0.65 -30.72 -6.81
C MET A 354 1.76 -30.64 -7.86
N SER A 355 2.64 -31.61 -7.84
CA SER A 355 3.66 -31.75 -8.88
C SER A 355 2.95 -31.76 -10.25
N PRO A 356 3.16 -30.74 -11.10
CA PRO A 356 2.64 -30.82 -12.44
C PRO A 356 3.38 -31.97 -13.12
N SER A 357 2.64 -32.98 -13.56
CA SER A 357 3.17 -33.91 -14.56
C SER A 357 3.67 -33.07 -15.73
N PRO A 358 4.91 -33.23 -16.18
CA PRO A 358 5.43 -32.41 -17.28
C PRO A 358 4.61 -32.69 -18.53
N ALA A 359 3.63 -31.84 -18.79
CA ALA A 359 3.03 -31.76 -20.12
C ALA A 359 4.16 -31.38 -21.06
N ALA A 360 4.48 -32.29 -22.00
CA ALA A 360 5.50 -32.06 -23.00
C ALA A 360 5.25 -30.69 -23.66
N ALA A 361 6.14 -29.74 -23.40
CA ALA A 361 6.08 -28.44 -24.01
C ALA A 361 6.10 -28.65 -25.54
N PRO A 362 5.17 -28.04 -26.31
CA PRO A 362 5.23 -28.09 -27.74
C PRO A 362 6.60 -27.56 -28.14
N LYS A 363 7.39 -28.40 -28.84
CA LYS A 363 8.69 -28.01 -29.35
C LYS A 363 8.50 -26.75 -30.17
N PRO A 364 9.16 -25.63 -29.87
CA PRO A 364 9.10 -24.46 -30.71
C PRO A 364 9.69 -24.85 -32.08
N ASN A 365 8.87 -24.84 -33.13
CA ASN A 365 9.35 -24.94 -34.48
C ASN A 365 10.13 -23.66 -34.80
N PHE A 366 11.44 -23.71 -34.65
CA PHE A 366 12.33 -22.71 -35.18
C PHE A 366 12.56 -23.03 -36.65
N ASP A 367 11.70 -22.51 -37.51
CA ASP A 367 11.98 -22.45 -38.95
C ASP A 367 13.25 -21.62 -39.13
N GLY A 368 14.27 -22.31 -39.58
CA GLY A 368 15.61 -22.01 -39.99
C GLY A 368 16.08 -20.57 -40.23
N GLY A 369 15.84 -19.66 -39.29
CA GLY A 369 16.46 -18.33 -39.27
C GLY A 369 17.87 -18.45 -38.67
N ARG A 370 18.92 -18.23 -39.46
CA ARG A 370 20.29 -18.08 -39.04
C ARG A 370 20.47 -16.82 -38.18
N SER A 371 20.06 -16.84 -36.98
CA SER A 371 20.48 -15.88 -35.95
C SER A 371 21.35 -16.65 -34.95
N GLY A 372 22.65 -16.37 -34.98
CA GLY A 372 23.63 -16.98 -34.09
C GLY A 372 23.39 -16.58 -32.64
N GLY A 373 22.65 -17.40 -31.91
CA GLY A 373 22.60 -17.39 -30.46
C GLY A 373 23.21 -18.67 -29.96
N GLY A 374 24.37 -18.59 -29.30
CA GLY A 374 25.09 -19.72 -28.74
C GLY A 374 24.22 -20.46 -27.71
N GLY A 375 23.55 -21.51 -28.17
CA GLY A 375 22.93 -22.50 -27.33
C GLY A 375 23.97 -23.60 -27.08
N ALA A 376 24.46 -23.73 -25.86
CA ALA A 376 25.23 -24.85 -25.43
C ALA A 376 24.39 -26.12 -25.47
N THR A 377 24.59 -26.98 -26.44
CA THR A 377 24.07 -28.34 -26.44
C THR A 377 25.00 -29.20 -25.57
N GLY A 378 24.65 -29.35 -24.29
CA GLY A 378 25.21 -30.38 -23.43
C GLY A 378 24.38 -31.65 -23.55
N SER A 379 24.90 -32.66 -24.23
CA SER A 379 24.42 -34.02 -24.10
C SER A 379 25.06 -34.65 -22.89
N PHE A 380 24.24 -35.06 -21.92
CA PHE A 380 24.64 -36.03 -20.90
C PHE A 380 23.67 -37.22 -20.96
#